data_3a60a5777e2d80d55381fa1dd76e7650
#
_entry.id   3a60a5777e2d80d55381fa1dd76e7650
#
_cell.length_a   1.000
_cell.length_b   1.000
_cell.length_c   1.000
_cell.angle_alpha   90.00
_cell.angle_beta   90.00
_cell.angle_gamma   90.00
#
_symmetry.space_group_name_H-M   'P 1'
#
loop_
_entity.id
_entity.type
_entity.pdbx_description
1 polymer ?
#
loop_
_entity_poly.entity_id
_entity_poly.type
_entity_poly.pdbx_seq_one_letter_code
_entity_poly.pdbx_strand_id
1 'polypeptide(L)'
;MKLFDVIIIGGGLSGSSTAVHLSNKGYSVLVLEESSHKGIIPCAGGMAAAMRKFLPIDIKKAIETEINRVHFTYESKDKVIAELTGESPFLIVKREVLDNLLIEKAKSQGTFFINSVKV
;
A
#
# COMPACT_ATOMS: atom_id res chain seq x y z
N MET A 1 -8.21 -1.45 31.38
CA MET A 1 -8.89 -1.42 30.06
C MET A 1 -8.13 -0.45 29.16
N LYS A 2 -7.76 -0.86 27.96
CA LYS A 2 -7.08 0.01 27.00
C LYS A 2 -8.12 0.60 26.06
N LEU A 3 -8.17 1.93 26.00
CA LEU A 3 -9.06 2.66 25.11
C LEU A 3 -8.29 3.08 23.86
N PHE A 4 -8.94 3.05 22.73
CA PHE A 4 -8.42 3.52 21.46
C PHE A 4 -9.30 4.63 20.91
N ASP A 5 -8.68 5.65 20.33
CA ASP A 5 -9.41 6.73 19.66
C ASP A 5 -10.02 6.26 18.35
N VAL A 6 -9.33 5.34 17.66
CA VAL A 6 -9.74 4.81 16.34
C VAL A 6 -9.51 3.31 16.26
N ILE A 7 -10.51 2.60 15.73
CA ILE A 7 -10.41 1.19 15.35
C ILE A 7 -10.54 1.09 13.83
N ILE A 8 -9.55 0.45 13.21
CA ILE A 8 -9.51 0.20 11.75
C ILE A 8 -9.76 -1.28 11.52
N ILE A 9 -10.71 -1.60 10.67
CA ILE A 9 -11.02 -2.96 10.24
C ILE A 9 -10.34 -3.23 8.89
N GLY A 10 -9.42 -4.17 8.88
CA GLY A 10 -8.57 -4.52 7.75
C GLY A 10 -7.20 -3.85 7.79
N GLY A 11 -6.15 -4.68 7.82
CA GLY A 11 -4.73 -4.29 7.90
C GLY A 11 -4.02 -4.23 6.55
N GLY A 12 -4.75 -4.23 5.43
CA GLY A 12 -4.19 -4.08 4.08
C GLY A 12 -3.62 -2.68 3.83
N LEU A 13 -3.30 -2.39 2.56
CA LEU A 13 -2.66 -1.14 2.14
C LEU A 13 -3.37 0.12 2.69
N SER A 14 -4.69 0.18 2.53
CA SER A 14 -5.50 1.34 2.96
C SER A 14 -5.54 1.47 4.48
N GLY A 15 -5.82 0.38 5.19
CA GLY A 15 -5.90 0.39 6.66
C GLY A 15 -4.55 0.70 7.31
N SER A 16 -3.47 0.10 6.83
CA SER A 16 -2.13 0.37 7.34
C SER A 16 -1.67 1.80 7.05
N SER A 17 -1.95 2.33 5.85
CA SER A 17 -1.66 3.73 5.52
C SER A 17 -2.45 4.69 6.42
N THR A 18 -3.74 4.43 6.62
CA THR A 18 -4.60 5.20 7.53
C THR A 18 -4.04 5.17 8.96
N ALA A 19 -3.63 4.00 9.43
CA ALA A 19 -3.04 3.84 10.76
C ALA A 19 -1.79 4.70 10.93
N VAL A 20 -0.88 4.73 9.94
CA VAL A 20 0.32 5.57 9.99
C VAL A 20 -0.06 7.05 10.07
N HIS A 21 -1.00 7.51 9.24
CA HIS A 21 -1.41 8.92 9.24
C HIS A 21 -2.07 9.34 10.56
N LEU A 22 -2.89 8.49 11.15
CA LEU A 22 -3.55 8.77 12.42
C LEU A 22 -2.56 8.73 13.59
N SER A 23 -1.67 7.74 13.63
CA SER A 23 -0.65 7.65 14.68
C SER A 23 0.33 8.83 14.61
N ASN A 24 0.67 9.32 13.42
CA ASN A 24 1.45 10.54 13.25
C ASN A 24 0.78 11.79 13.84
N LYS A 25 -0.54 11.78 13.94
CA LYS A 25 -1.33 12.86 14.58
C LYS A 25 -1.55 12.66 16.07
N GLY A 26 -0.97 11.60 16.65
CA GLY A 26 -1.05 11.30 18.07
C GLY A 26 -2.28 10.51 18.52
N TYR A 27 -3.11 10.00 17.59
CA TYR A 27 -4.24 9.14 17.92
C TYR A 27 -3.77 7.74 18.35
N SER A 28 -4.44 7.17 19.35
CA SER A 28 -4.31 5.78 19.75
C SER A 28 -5.10 4.90 18.76
N VAL A 29 -4.42 4.08 17.98
CA VAL A 29 -5.02 3.32 16.88
C VAL A 29 -4.93 1.82 17.13
N LEU A 30 -6.05 1.12 16.90
CA LEU A 30 -6.14 -0.34 16.84
C LEU A 30 -6.49 -0.77 15.43
N VAL A 31 -5.74 -1.71 14.86
CA VAL A 31 -6.07 -2.37 13.58
C VAL A 31 -6.44 -3.82 13.86
N LEU A 32 -7.61 -4.21 13.38
CA LEU A 32 -8.11 -5.60 13.41
C LEU A 32 -7.99 -6.19 12.01
N GLU A 33 -7.30 -7.32 11.88
CA GLU A 33 -7.06 -8.00 10.60
C GLU A 33 -7.56 -9.45 10.67
N GLU A 34 -8.33 -9.86 9.66
CA GLU A 34 -8.90 -11.21 9.61
C GLU A 34 -7.84 -12.27 9.33
N SER A 35 -6.87 -11.97 8.48
CA SER A 35 -5.85 -12.94 8.09
C SER A 35 -4.76 -13.07 9.16
N SER A 36 -4.34 -14.32 9.40
CA SER A 36 -3.23 -14.63 10.29
C SER A 36 -1.87 -14.46 9.62
N HIS A 37 -1.83 -14.64 8.31
CA HIS A 37 -0.62 -14.63 7.49
C HIS A 37 -0.80 -13.73 6.29
N LYS A 38 0.23 -13.00 5.95
CA LYS A 38 0.31 -12.28 4.69
C LYS A 38 0.54 -13.30 3.59
N GLY A 39 -0.54 -13.82 3.05
CA GLY A 39 -0.49 -14.64 1.86
C GLY A 39 -0.10 -13.80 0.63
N ILE A 40 0.09 -14.47 -0.50
CA ILE A 40 0.29 -13.81 -1.79
C ILE A 40 -0.93 -12.91 -2.05
N ILE A 41 -0.70 -11.60 -2.11
CA ILE A 41 -1.73 -10.64 -2.47
C ILE A 41 -1.90 -10.72 -3.99
N PRO A 42 -3.07 -11.12 -4.50
CA PRO A 42 -3.31 -11.21 -5.94
C PRO A 42 -3.44 -9.79 -6.53
N CYS A 43 -2.32 -9.13 -6.74
CA CYS A 43 -2.25 -7.77 -7.26
C CYS A 43 -1.06 -7.62 -8.20
N ALA A 44 -1.29 -7.03 -9.37
CA ALA A 44 -0.22 -6.75 -10.33
C ALA A 44 0.77 -5.66 -9.86
N GLY A 45 0.45 -4.97 -8.77
CA GLY A 45 1.34 -3.97 -8.18
C GLY A 45 1.40 -2.64 -8.92
N GLY A 46 0.53 -2.40 -9.91
CA GLY A 46 0.51 -1.14 -10.66
C GLY A 46 0.12 0.05 -9.77
N MET A 47 0.94 1.09 -9.78
CA MET A 47 0.73 2.29 -8.98
C MET A 47 1.15 3.54 -9.76
N ALA A 48 0.33 4.59 -9.74
CA ALA A 48 0.75 5.89 -10.25
C ALA A 48 1.89 6.46 -9.39
N ALA A 49 2.96 6.91 -10.01
CA ALA A 49 4.12 7.46 -9.30
C ALA A 49 3.75 8.66 -8.40
N ALA A 50 2.76 9.44 -8.82
CA ALA A 50 2.23 10.56 -8.03
C ALA A 50 1.68 10.13 -6.65
N MET A 51 1.33 8.86 -6.46
CA MET A 51 0.87 8.33 -5.18
C MET A 51 1.99 8.31 -4.12
N ARG A 52 3.27 8.34 -4.52
CA ARG A 52 4.41 8.40 -3.58
C ARG A 52 4.27 9.51 -2.54
N LYS A 53 3.78 10.68 -2.95
CA LYS A 53 3.64 11.84 -2.07
C LYS A 53 2.60 11.67 -0.95
N PHE A 54 1.68 10.73 -1.11
CA PHE A 54 0.64 10.43 -0.13
C PHE A 54 1.02 9.27 0.81
N LEU A 55 2.07 8.53 0.47
CA LEU A 55 2.54 7.43 1.31
C LEU A 55 3.52 7.98 2.37
N PRO A 56 3.27 7.69 3.66
CA PRO A 56 4.07 8.23 4.76
C PRO A 56 5.36 7.42 5.02
N ILE A 57 5.90 6.80 3.97
CA ILE A 57 7.08 5.92 4.01
C ILE A 57 7.91 6.06 2.72
N ASP A 58 9.18 5.69 2.79
CA ASP A 58 10.00 5.47 1.59
C ASP A 58 9.68 4.10 1.00
N ILE A 59 9.16 4.09 -0.22
CA ILE A 59 8.74 2.87 -0.93
C ILE A 59 9.80 2.29 -1.86
N LYS A 60 11.01 2.84 -1.90
CA LYS A 60 12.07 2.41 -2.85
C LYS A 60 12.28 0.89 -2.84
N LYS A 61 12.28 0.28 -1.65
CA LYS A 61 12.44 -1.17 -1.51
C LYS A 61 11.28 -2.00 -2.09
N ALA A 62 10.12 -1.39 -2.25
CA ALA A 62 8.95 -2.04 -2.81
C ALA A 62 8.86 -1.89 -4.33
N ILE A 63 9.58 -0.94 -4.93
CA ILE A 63 9.56 -0.73 -6.38
C ILE A 63 10.30 -1.87 -7.06
N GLU A 64 9.62 -2.56 -7.97
CA GLU A 64 10.19 -3.61 -8.78
C GLU A 64 10.65 -3.08 -10.14
N THR A 65 9.84 -2.21 -10.75
CA THR A 65 10.20 -1.56 -12.00
C THR A 65 9.42 -0.26 -12.22
N GLU A 66 9.94 0.57 -13.08
CA GLU A 66 9.30 1.82 -13.52
C GLU A 66 8.85 1.66 -14.97
N ILE A 67 7.63 2.09 -15.27
CA ILE A 67 7.03 1.96 -16.60
C ILE A 67 7.04 3.31 -17.28
N ASN A 68 7.69 3.38 -18.44
CA ASN A 68 7.75 4.57 -19.28
C ASN A 68 7.14 4.35 -20.68
N ARG A 69 6.69 3.14 -20.96
CA ARG A 69 6.05 2.80 -22.24
C ARG A 69 4.88 1.85 -22.02
N VAL A 70 3.74 2.16 -22.60
CA VAL A 70 2.53 1.32 -22.54
C VAL A 70 2.04 1.02 -23.94
N HIS A 71 1.74 -0.24 -24.20
CA HIS A 71 1.15 -0.69 -25.44
C HIS A 71 -0.33 -1.01 -25.21
N PHE A 72 -1.18 -0.37 -25.97
CA PHE A 72 -2.61 -0.65 -26.02
C PHE A 72 -2.93 -1.40 -27.30
N THR A 73 -3.75 -2.44 -27.20
CA THR A 73 -4.25 -3.19 -28.36
C THR A 73 -5.76 -3.35 -28.23
N TYR A 74 -6.45 -3.31 -29.35
CA TYR A 74 -7.87 -3.66 -29.45
C TYR A 74 -8.00 -4.94 -30.25
N GLU A 75 -8.70 -5.95 -29.71
CA GLU A 75 -8.87 -7.29 -30.31
C GLU A 75 -7.55 -7.91 -30.83
N SER A 76 -6.45 -7.69 -30.11
CA SER A 76 -5.09 -8.10 -30.50
C SER A 76 -4.58 -7.47 -31.81
N LYS A 77 -5.26 -6.45 -32.27
CA LYS A 77 -4.92 -5.61 -33.44
C LYS A 77 -4.77 -4.15 -32.99
N ASP A 78 -4.66 -3.24 -33.93
CA ASP A 78 -4.68 -1.78 -33.69
C ASP A 78 -3.82 -1.33 -32.51
N LYS A 79 -2.51 -1.52 -32.66
CA LYS A 79 -1.53 -1.21 -31.61
C LYS A 79 -1.31 0.30 -31.48
N VAL A 80 -1.58 0.84 -30.30
CA VAL A 80 -1.20 2.19 -29.91
C VAL A 80 -0.09 2.11 -28.87
N ILE A 81 1.00 2.85 -29.10
CA ILE A 81 2.12 2.94 -28.16
C ILE A 81 2.09 4.33 -27.53
N ALA A 82 1.96 4.39 -26.19
CA ALA A 82 2.15 5.60 -25.44
C ALA A 82 3.54 5.58 -24.80
N GLU A 83 4.38 6.52 -25.19
CA GLU A 83 5.64 6.80 -24.51
C GLU A 83 5.42 7.90 -23.48
N LEU A 84 5.81 7.60 -22.25
CA LEU A 84 5.61 8.48 -21.12
C LEU A 84 6.92 9.24 -20.89
N THR A 85 6.93 10.52 -21.25
CA THR A 85 8.12 11.37 -21.14
C THR A 85 8.24 11.98 -19.75
N GLY A 86 9.48 12.17 -19.26
CA GLY A 86 9.78 12.73 -17.94
C GLY A 86 10.00 11.65 -16.87
N GLU A 87 9.68 11.96 -15.62
CA GLU A 87 9.71 10.96 -14.56
C GLU A 87 8.67 9.88 -14.83
N SER A 88 9.05 8.62 -14.66
CA SER A 88 8.16 7.47 -14.86
C SER A 88 6.83 7.67 -14.15
N PRO A 89 5.72 7.83 -14.86
CA PRO A 89 4.43 8.11 -14.21
C PRO A 89 3.81 6.87 -13.60
N PHE A 90 4.36 5.67 -13.88
CA PHE A 90 3.82 4.41 -13.43
C PHE A 90 4.90 3.49 -12.85
N LEU A 91 4.56 2.88 -11.72
CA LEU A 91 5.44 1.97 -10.97
C LEU A 91 4.80 0.60 -10.86
N ILE A 92 5.61 -0.44 -10.89
CA ILE A 92 5.22 -1.77 -10.42
C ILE A 92 5.88 -1.98 -9.05
N VAL A 93 5.07 -2.25 -8.05
CA VAL A 93 5.53 -2.48 -6.68
C VAL A 93 5.19 -3.89 -6.20
N LYS A 94 6.07 -4.46 -5.39
CA LYS A 94 5.81 -5.70 -4.66
C LYS A 94 4.90 -5.37 -3.48
N ARG A 95 3.63 -5.78 -3.58
CA ARG A 95 2.61 -5.49 -2.57
C ARG A 95 2.97 -6.02 -1.19
N GLU A 96 3.55 -7.21 -1.12
CA GLU A 96 4.00 -7.78 0.16
C GLU A 96 5.01 -6.87 0.85
N VAL A 97 5.96 -6.32 0.10
CA VAL A 97 6.98 -5.42 0.65
C VAL A 97 6.35 -4.09 1.05
N LEU A 98 5.51 -3.51 0.19
CA LEU A 98 4.85 -2.23 0.44
C LEU A 98 3.94 -2.29 1.67
N ASP A 99 3.08 -3.32 1.74
CA ASP A 99 2.15 -3.51 2.85
C ASP A 99 2.91 -3.72 4.17
N ASN A 100 4.02 -4.49 4.14
CA ASN A 100 4.89 -4.67 5.29
C ASN A 100 5.53 -3.36 5.78
N LEU A 101 6.04 -2.55 4.87
CA LEU A 101 6.64 -1.26 5.22
C LEU A 101 5.64 -0.36 5.95
N LEU A 102 4.39 -0.32 5.48
CA LEU A 102 3.33 0.46 6.13
C LEU A 102 2.99 -0.09 7.52
N ILE A 103 2.83 -1.40 7.65
CA ILE A 103 2.50 -2.02 8.95
C ILE A 103 3.61 -1.79 9.97
N GLU A 104 4.86 -2.02 9.59
CA GLU A 104 6.00 -1.82 10.50
C GLU A 104 6.13 -0.33 10.89
N LYS A 105 5.86 0.57 9.95
CA LYS A 105 5.82 2.01 10.24
C LYS A 105 4.71 2.34 11.24
N ALA A 106 3.48 1.84 11.04
CA ALA A 106 2.37 2.06 11.96
C ALA A 106 2.67 1.52 13.35
N LYS A 107 3.21 0.29 13.45
CA LYS A 107 3.63 -0.31 14.73
C LYS A 107 4.70 0.51 15.44
N SER A 108 5.71 0.99 14.70
CA SER A 108 6.77 1.83 15.28
C SER A 108 6.26 3.15 15.85
N GLN A 109 5.06 3.57 15.44
CA GLN A 109 4.36 4.76 15.93
C GLN A 109 3.32 4.46 17.01
N GLY A 110 3.29 3.22 17.51
CA GLY A 110 2.41 2.82 18.60
C GLY A 110 1.04 2.29 18.19
N THR A 111 0.79 2.05 16.90
CA THR A 111 -0.42 1.36 16.45
C THR A 111 -0.42 -0.10 16.93
N PHE A 112 -1.55 -0.55 17.44
CA PHE A 112 -1.77 -1.94 17.82
C PHE A 112 -2.39 -2.71 16.66
N PHE A 113 -1.81 -3.88 16.36
CA PHE A 113 -2.35 -4.80 15.37
C PHE A 113 -2.77 -6.11 16.05
N ILE A 114 -4.00 -6.55 15.81
CA ILE A 114 -4.49 -7.85 16.20
C ILE A 114 -4.91 -8.59 14.94
N ASN A 115 -4.22 -9.70 14.67
CA ASN A 115 -4.51 -10.57 13.53
C ASN A 115 -5.46 -11.69 13.93
N SER A 116 -6.03 -12.37 12.93
CA SER A 116 -6.95 -13.52 13.10
C SER A 116 -8.23 -13.14 13.86
N VAL A 117 -8.70 -11.92 13.64
CA VAL A 117 -9.95 -11.41 14.21
C VAL A 117 -10.92 -11.10 13.08
N LYS A 118 -12.02 -11.82 13.04
CA LYS A 118 -13.14 -11.53 12.16
C LYS A 118 -14.12 -10.58 12.86
N VAL A 119 -14.44 -9.48 12.21
CA VAL A 119 -15.40 -8.47 12.68
C VAL A 119 -16.67 -8.57 11.86
#